data_b7463975937ffbc3da75a7f25e5b39d5
#
_entry.id   b7463975937ffbc3da75a7f25e5b39d5
#
_cell.length_a   1.000
_cell.length_b   1.000
_cell.length_c   1.000
_cell.angle_alpha   90.00
_cell.angle_beta   90.00
_cell.angle_gamma   90.00
#
_symmetry.space_group_name_H-M   'P 1'
#
loop_
_entity.id
_entity.type
_entity.pdbx_description
1 polymer ?
#
loop_
_entity_poly.entity_id
_entity_poly.type
_entity_poly.pdbx_seq_one_letter_code
_entity_poly.pdbx_strand_id
1 'polypeptide(L)'
;FVIARVAAEVASATETSIWGGSAGEGNFDGFVTLATADGTVNDVTAGTVTSANVVAELGKIVDAIPSGVYGADDLIIYVSQNIYRAYIRALGGFGAAGLGAAGYENRGNNQSLDNLFFDGVKIYPSSGFSDNQAIAARSSNLFFGTGLLNDRNEVKVIDMSDIDGSQNVRVVMRYTAGCQIGVGADVVLYD
;
A
#
# COMPACT_ATOMS: atom_id res chain seq x y z
N PHE A 1 12.10 16.01 19.03
CA PHE A 1 10.68 15.70 18.91
C PHE A 1 10.08 16.18 17.58
N VAL A 2 10.27 17.48 17.22
CA VAL A 2 9.67 18.07 16.00
C VAL A 2 10.16 17.37 14.73
N ILE A 3 11.48 17.17 14.59
CA ILE A 3 12.08 16.52 13.41
C ILE A 3 11.55 15.09 13.24
N ALA A 4 11.42 14.33 14.32
CA ALA A 4 10.88 12.97 14.26
C ALA A 4 9.40 12.95 13.80
N ARG A 5 8.60 13.93 14.24
CA ARG A 5 7.22 14.08 13.80
C ARG A 5 7.12 14.42 12.32
N VAL A 6 7.95 15.38 11.86
CA VAL A 6 7.99 15.75 10.43
C VAL A 6 8.44 14.57 9.58
N ALA A 7 9.44 13.82 10.00
CA ALA A 7 9.90 12.63 9.28
C ALA A 7 8.80 11.56 9.17
N ALA A 8 8.01 11.35 10.23
CA ALA A 8 6.88 10.42 10.19
C ALA A 8 5.77 10.87 9.23
N GLU A 9 5.45 12.16 9.21
CA GLU A 9 4.47 12.72 8.27
C GLU A 9 4.94 12.61 6.81
N VAL A 10 6.21 12.90 6.55
CA VAL A 10 6.81 12.74 5.22
C VAL A 10 6.80 11.28 4.78
N ALA A 11 7.12 10.34 5.67
CA ALA A 11 7.07 8.91 5.37
C ALA A 11 5.63 8.46 5.03
N SER A 12 4.64 8.90 5.80
CA SER A 12 3.23 8.60 5.56
C SER A 12 2.73 9.20 4.24
N ALA A 13 3.08 10.46 3.94
CA ALA A 13 2.74 11.11 2.68
C ALA A 13 3.41 10.43 1.47
N THR A 14 4.65 9.98 1.64
CA THR A 14 5.39 9.22 0.61
C THR A 14 4.70 7.88 0.32
N GLU A 15 4.32 7.15 1.36
CA GLU A 15 3.60 5.87 1.21
C GLU A 15 2.27 6.07 0.47
N THR A 16 1.52 7.12 0.80
CA THR A 16 0.29 7.48 0.09
C THR A 16 0.57 7.80 -1.38
N SER A 17 1.66 8.53 -1.66
CA SER A 17 2.03 8.90 -3.02
C SER A 17 2.53 7.70 -3.84
N ILE A 18 3.20 6.71 -3.23
CA ILE A 18 3.64 5.48 -3.88
C ILE A 18 2.43 4.70 -4.43
N TRP A 19 1.34 4.65 -3.70
CA TRP A 19 0.17 3.89 -4.14
C TRP A 19 -0.80 4.73 -4.97
N GLY A 20 -1.26 5.85 -4.48
CA GLY A 20 -2.33 6.66 -5.09
C GLY A 20 -1.92 8.06 -5.52
N GLY A 21 -0.62 8.38 -5.59
CA GLY A 21 -0.15 9.71 -5.98
C GLY A 21 -0.54 10.07 -7.42
N SER A 22 -0.66 11.38 -7.67
CA SER A 22 -0.90 11.97 -8.99
C SER A 22 0.08 13.10 -9.25
N ALA A 23 0.75 13.07 -10.38
CA ALA A 23 1.74 14.09 -10.79
C ALA A 23 1.12 15.49 -10.92
N GLY A 24 -0.18 15.59 -11.20
CA GLY A 24 -0.92 16.85 -11.30
C GLY A 24 -1.02 17.63 -9.98
N GLU A 25 -0.76 17.00 -8.84
CA GLU A 25 -0.85 17.56 -7.50
C GLU A 25 0.53 17.88 -6.87
N GLY A 26 1.59 17.89 -7.68
CA GLY A 26 2.96 18.12 -7.22
C GLY A 26 3.62 16.90 -6.59
N ASN A 27 3.00 15.73 -6.71
CA ASN A 27 3.52 14.42 -6.37
C ASN A 27 3.98 13.69 -7.65
N PHE A 28 4.34 12.43 -7.53
CA PHE A 28 4.56 11.53 -8.66
C PHE A 28 3.37 10.56 -8.81
N ASP A 29 3.20 9.99 -10.00
CA ASP A 29 2.15 9.00 -10.24
C ASP A 29 2.45 7.71 -9.47
N GLY A 30 1.50 7.30 -8.64
CA GLY A 30 1.56 6.08 -7.85
C GLY A 30 1.15 4.84 -8.66
N PHE A 31 1.35 3.66 -8.08
CA PHE A 31 1.06 2.40 -8.76
C PHE A 31 -0.40 2.24 -9.19
N VAL A 32 -1.37 2.69 -8.37
CA VAL A 32 -2.80 2.67 -8.75
C VAL A 32 -3.05 3.57 -9.94
N THR A 33 -2.52 4.80 -9.92
CA THR A 33 -2.67 5.76 -11.01
C THR A 33 -2.06 5.25 -12.31
N LEU A 34 -0.85 4.65 -12.22
CA LEU A 34 -0.19 4.03 -13.38
C LEU A 34 -0.97 2.83 -13.91
N ALA A 35 -1.46 1.97 -13.02
CA ALA A 35 -2.23 0.78 -13.40
C ALA A 35 -3.56 1.16 -14.06
N THR A 36 -4.27 2.19 -13.54
CA THR A 36 -5.51 2.70 -14.14
C THR A 36 -5.27 3.31 -15.53
N ALA A 37 -4.11 3.94 -15.74
CA ALA A 37 -3.75 4.54 -17.03
C ALA A 37 -3.27 3.52 -18.06
N ASP A 38 -2.82 2.34 -17.63
CA ASP A 38 -2.29 1.29 -18.50
C ASP A 38 -3.40 0.30 -18.89
N GLY A 39 -3.91 0.39 -20.10
CA GLY A 39 -4.94 -0.51 -20.65
C GLY A 39 -4.52 -1.99 -20.80
N THR A 40 -3.30 -2.37 -20.44
CA THR A 40 -2.85 -3.77 -20.42
C THR A 40 -3.03 -4.44 -19.06
N VAL A 41 -3.27 -3.68 -18.00
CA VAL A 41 -3.51 -4.17 -16.65
C VAL A 41 -4.87 -4.87 -16.58
N ASN A 42 -4.93 -5.98 -15.84
CA ASN A 42 -6.18 -6.69 -15.60
C ASN A 42 -6.98 -5.93 -14.52
N ASP A 43 -7.98 -5.19 -14.96
CA ASP A 43 -8.82 -4.38 -14.08
C ASP A 43 -10.01 -5.19 -13.56
N VAL A 44 -10.20 -5.19 -12.24
CA VAL A 44 -11.30 -5.86 -11.53
C VAL A 44 -12.08 -4.82 -10.77
N THR A 45 -13.33 -4.58 -11.17
CA THR A 45 -14.19 -3.61 -10.51
C THR A 45 -14.38 -3.93 -9.03
N ALA A 46 -14.03 -2.96 -8.18
CA ALA A 46 -14.15 -3.08 -6.74
C ALA A 46 -15.59 -2.97 -6.26
N GLY A 47 -15.90 -3.79 -5.26
CA GLY A 47 -17.11 -3.65 -4.45
C GLY A 47 -16.80 -3.09 -3.06
N THR A 48 -17.82 -2.67 -2.33
CA THR A 48 -17.65 -2.34 -0.92
C THR A 48 -17.32 -3.61 -0.13
N VAL A 49 -16.10 -3.68 0.41
CA VAL A 49 -15.61 -4.86 1.11
C VAL A 49 -16.05 -4.87 2.57
N THR A 50 -16.63 -5.98 2.98
CA THR A 50 -17.07 -6.28 4.34
C THR A 50 -16.53 -7.65 4.77
N SER A 51 -16.59 -7.97 6.07
CA SER A 51 -16.20 -9.31 6.54
C SER A 51 -17.04 -10.45 5.98
N ALA A 52 -18.22 -10.17 5.44
CA ALA A 52 -19.09 -11.18 4.86
C ALA A 52 -18.74 -11.53 3.40
N ASN A 53 -18.21 -10.57 2.62
CA ASN A 53 -17.94 -10.72 1.19
C ASN A 53 -16.44 -10.72 0.84
N VAL A 54 -15.55 -10.39 1.77
CA VAL A 54 -14.12 -10.21 1.50
C VAL A 54 -13.48 -11.44 0.83
N VAL A 55 -13.91 -12.66 1.17
CA VAL A 55 -13.40 -13.90 0.58
C VAL A 55 -13.76 -13.97 -0.91
N ALA A 56 -14.99 -13.59 -1.25
CA ALA A 56 -15.45 -13.55 -2.64
C ALA A 56 -14.74 -12.44 -3.44
N GLU A 57 -14.52 -11.27 -2.83
CA GLU A 57 -13.81 -10.17 -3.48
C GLU A 57 -12.32 -10.49 -3.69
N LEU A 58 -11.65 -11.09 -2.70
CA LEU A 58 -10.28 -11.59 -2.87
C LEU A 58 -10.19 -12.69 -3.93
N GLY A 59 -11.23 -13.56 -4.02
CA GLY A 59 -11.34 -14.57 -5.07
C GLY A 59 -11.33 -13.96 -6.47
N LYS A 60 -12.07 -12.87 -6.71
CA LYS A 60 -12.05 -12.16 -7.99
C LYS A 60 -10.65 -11.67 -8.38
N ILE A 61 -9.89 -11.16 -7.40
CA ILE A 61 -8.51 -10.70 -7.63
C ILE A 61 -7.62 -11.88 -8.05
N VAL A 62 -7.71 -13.00 -7.32
CA VAL A 62 -6.89 -14.19 -7.61
C VAL A 62 -7.28 -14.82 -8.95
N ASP A 63 -8.56 -14.88 -9.27
CA ASP A 63 -9.06 -15.42 -10.54
C ASP A 63 -8.60 -14.58 -11.75
N ALA A 64 -8.37 -13.28 -11.55
CA ALA A 64 -7.85 -12.37 -12.58
C ALA A 64 -6.33 -12.47 -12.77
N ILE A 65 -5.59 -13.14 -11.88
CA ILE A 65 -4.14 -13.29 -11.99
C ILE A 65 -3.82 -14.18 -13.20
N PRO A 66 -2.96 -13.73 -14.13
CA PRO A 66 -2.55 -14.56 -15.25
C PRO A 66 -1.87 -15.85 -14.80
N SER A 67 -2.19 -16.97 -15.46
CA SER A 67 -1.66 -18.30 -15.11
C SER A 67 -0.13 -18.39 -15.15
N GLY A 68 0.53 -17.54 -15.94
CA GLY A 68 1.99 -17.48 -16.00
C GLY A 68 2.64 -16.80 -14.79
N VAL A 69 1.87 -16.03 -14.03
CA VAL A 69 2.32 -15.30 -12.83
C VAL A 69 1.87 -16.01 -11.55
N TYR A 70 0.74 -16.72 -11.63
CA TYR A 70 0.21 -17.47 -10.50
C TYR A 70 1.20 -18.55 -10.06
N GLY A 71 1.53 -18.58 -8.78
CA GLY A 71 2.53 -19.50 -8.21
C GLY A 71 3.97 -18.98 -8.23
N ALA A 72 4.21 -17.73 -8.67
CA ALA A 72 5.50 -17.10 -8.51
C ALA A 72 5.77 -16.80 -7.02
N ASP A 73 6.98 -17.07 -6.55
CA ASP A 73 7.37 -16.89 -5.14
C ASP A 73 7.29 -15.42 -4.67
N ASP A 74 7.39 -14.49 -5.62
CA ASP A 74 7.38 -13.04 -5.38
C ASP A 74 6.03 -12.38 -5.69
N LEU A 75 4.98 -13.17 -5.93
CA LEU A 75 3.62 -12.68 -6.10
C LEU A 75 3.02 -12.26 -4.76
N ILE A 76 2.54 -11.04 -4.69
CA ILE A 76 1.95 -10.46 -3.47
C ILE A 76 0.67 -9.71 -3.85
N ILE A 77 -0.35 -9.87 -3.04
CA ILE A 77 -1.56 -9.03 -3.09
C ILE A 77 -1.39 -7.91 -2.07
N TYR A 78 -1.16 -6.70 -2.55
CA TYR A 78 -1.14 -5.49 -1.73
C TYR A 78 -2.57 -5.01 -1.56
N VAL A 79 -3.01 -4.85 -0.33
CA VAL A 79 -4.41 -4.50 -0.02
C VAL A 79 -4.50 -3.28 0.88
N SER A 80 -5.61 -2.55 0.75
CA SER A 80 -5.97 -1.49 1.69
C SER A 80 -6.24 -2.05 3.09
N GLN A 81 -6.10 -1.21 4.11
CA GLN A 81 -6.26 -1.64 5.49
C GLN A 81 -7.68 -2.12 5.82
N ASN A 82 -8.71 -1.60 5.14
CA ASN A 82 -10.09 -2.06 5.35
C ASN A 82 -10.31 -3.49 4.85
N ILE A 83 -9.76 -3.85 3.66
CA ILE A 83 -9.78 -5.21 3.12
C ILE A 83 -9.06 -6.17 4.07
N TYR A 84 -7.87 -5.78 4.51
CA TYR A 84 -7.07 -6.60 5.43
C TYR A 84 -7.80 -6.89 6.75
N ARG A 85 -8.39 -5.86 7.36
CA ARG A 85 -9.17 -6.00 8.59
C ARG A 85 -10.43 -6.84 8.38
N ALA A 86 -11.10 -6.66 7.24
CA ALA A 86 -12.27 -7.45 6.87
C ALA A 86 -11.91 -8.94 6.73
N TYR A 87 -10.76 -9.23 6.12
CA TYR A 87 -10.27 -10.60 5.95
C TYR A 87 -9.91 -11.25 7.29
N ILE A 88 -9.19 -10.56 8.18
CA ILE A 88 -8.93 -11.06 9.54
C ILE A 88 -10.23 -11.38 10.28
N ARG A 89 -11.25 -10.53 10.17
CA ARG A 89 -12.56 -10.77 10.80
C ARG A 89 -13.29 -11.96 10.19
N ALA A 90 -13.16 -12.15 8.87
CA ALA A 90 -13.74 -13.30 8.18
C ALA A 90 -13.07 -14.61 8.60
N LEU A 91 -11.73 -14.62 8.72
CA LEU A 91 -10.96 -15.78 9.20
C LEU A 91 -11.20 -16.05 10.69
N GLY A 92 -11.29 -15.00 11.49
CA GLY A 92 -11.37 -15.09 12.95
C GLY A 92 -12.70 -15.58 13.48
N GLY A 93 -13.77 -15.63 12.64
CA GLY A 93 -15.08 -16.07 13.07
C GLY A 93 -15.44 -15.54 14.46
N PHE A 94 -15.57 -14.22 14.61
CA PHE A 94 -15.94 -13.58 15.88
C PHE A 94 -17.36 -13.98 16.36
N GLY A 95 -17.71 -15.23 16.18
CA GLY A 95 -18.92 -15.88 16.62
C GLY A 95 -18.57 -17.15 17.39
N ALA A 96 -19.54 -17.70 18.09
CA ALA A 96 -19.48 -18.75 19.10
C ALA A 96 -18.68 -20.05 18.81
N ALA A 97 -17.97 -20.17 17.70
CA ALA A 97 -17.26 -21.38 17.29
C ALA A 97 -15.73 -21.35 17.52
N GLY A 98 -15.21 -20.47 18.37
CA GLY A 98 -13.86 -20.63 18.91
C GLY A 98 -12.69 -20.19 18.02
N LEU A 99 -12.93 -19.62 16.84
CA LEU A 99 -11.85 -19.09 15.99
C LEU A 99 -11.31 -17.74 16.46
N GLY A 100 -12.04 -17.04 17.31
CA GLY A 100 -11.50 -15.91 18.07
C GLY A 100 -10.30 -16.31 18.94
N ALA A 101 -10.22 -17.58 19.36
CA ALA A 101 -9.08 -18.13 20.07
C ALA A 101 -7.84 -18.30 19.18
N ALA A 102 -7.99 -18.75 17.94
CA ALA A 102 -6.86 -18.86 17.00
C ALA A 102 -6.28 -17.49 16.63
N GLY A 103 -7.13 -16.46 16.51
CA GLY A 103 -6.67 -15.08 16.35
C GLY A 103 -5.92 -14.54 17.57
N TYR A 104 -6.29 -14.99 18.76
CA TYR A 104 -5.62 -14.65 20.02
C TYR A 104 -4.29 -15.39 20.18
N GLU A 105 -4.24 -16.66 19.85
CA GLU A 105 -3.02 -17.47 19.90
C GLU A 105 -1.96 -16.97 18.90
N ASN A 106 -2.35 -16.59 17.71
CA ASN A 106 -1.45 -15.99 16.73
C ASN A 106 -0.92 -14.62 17.18
N ARG A 107 -1.66 -13.89 17.99
CA ARG A 107 -1.20 -12.60 18.54
C ARG A 107 -0.22 -12.80 19.71
N GLY A 108 -0.32 -13.91 20.45
CA GLY A 108 0.58 -14.24 21.57
C GLY A 108 1.95 -14.77 21.13
N ASN A 109 2.08 -15.29 19.94
CA ASN A 109 3.31 -15.91 19.42
C ASN A 109 4.20 -14.98 18.59
N ASN A 110 4.04 -13.65 18.69
CA ASN A 110 4.86 -12.68 17.97
C ASN A 110 4.93 -12.93 16.44
N GLN A 111 3.98 -13.67 15.89
CA GLN A 111 3.81 -13.81 14.47
C GLN A 111 3.25 -12.48 13.98
N SER A 112 4.09 -11.74 13.29
CA SER A 112 3.71 -10.48 12.67
C SER A 112 2.48 -10.73 11.78
N LEU A 113 1.57 -9.77 11.78
CA LEU A 113 0.39 -9.74 10.91
C LEU A 113 0.75 -9.85 9.40
N ASP A 114 2.04 -9.88 9.10
CA ASP A 114 2.61 -9.92 7.75
C ASP A 114 2.53 -11.28 7.05
N ASN A 115 1.99 -12.31 7.67
CA ASN A 115 1.96 -13.67 7.14
C ASN A 115 0.54 -14.18 6.84
N LEU A 116 -0.35 -13.33 6.37
CA LEU A 116 -1.62 -13.80 5.85
C LEU A 116 -1.48 -14.23 4.38
N PHE A 117 -2.12 -15.35 4.07
CA PHE A 117 -2.19 -15.89 2.73
C PHE A 117 -3.65 -16.08 2.34
N PHE A 118 -3.93 -15.86 1.08
CA PHE A 118 -5.19 -16.21 0.46
C PHE A 118 -4.91 -17.01 -0.82
N ASP A 119 -5.46 -18.19 -0.91
CA ASP A 119 -5.28 -19.10 -2.04
C ASP A 119 -3.80 -19.31 -2.47
N GLY A 120 -2.93 -19.44 -1.47
CA GLY A 120 -1.48 -19.60 -1.68
C GLY A 120 -0.70 -18.32 -1.96
N VAL A 121 -1.37 -17.17 -2.17
CA VAL A 121 -0.73 -15.88 -2.42
C VAL A 121 -0.65 -15.07 -1.13
N LYS A 122 0.52 -14.47 -0.89
CA LYS A 122 0.74 -13.62 0.29
C LYS A 122 -0.06 -12.33 0.18
N ILE A 123 -0.73 -11.93 1.27
CA ILE A 123 -1.41 -10.64 1.40
C ILE A 123 -0.55 -9.69 2.23
N TYR A 124 -0.36 -8.47 1.73
CA TYR A 124 0.37 -7.42 2.41
C TYR A 124 -0.49 -6.16 2.57
N PRO A 125 -0.76 -5.70 3.79
CA PRO A 125 -1.50 -4.46 4.01
C PRO A 125 -0.60 -3.25 3.81
N SER A 126 -1.06 -2.27 3.04
CA SER A 126 -0.41 -0.97 2.94
C SER A 126 -1.34 0.15 3.42
N SER A 127 -0.75 1.15 4.04
CA SER A 127 -1.48 2.33 4.53
C SER A 127 -1.72 3.39 3.46
N GLY A 128 -1.06 3.27 2.31
CA GLY A 128 -1.14 4.26 1.24
C GLY A 128 -2.31 4.06 0.27
N PHE A 129 -3.03 2.94 0.35
CA PHE A 129 -4.23 2.71 -0.45
C PHE A 129 -5.45 3.44 0.08
N SER A 130 -6.31 3.86 -0.83
CA SER A 130 -7.69 4.22 -0.49
C SER A 130 -8.50 2.97 -0.08
N ASP A 131 -9.65 3.17 0.57
CA ASP A 131 -10.50 2.07 0.95
C ASP A 131 -11.00 1.25 -0.26
N ASN A 132 -11.05 -0.06 -0.10
CA ASN A 132 -11.45 -1.04 -1.12
C ASN A 132 -10.54 -1.12 -2.35
N GLN A 133 -9.31 -0.68 -2.26
CA GLN A 133 -8.32 -0.84 -3.33
C GLN A 133 -7.32 -1.95 -3.03
N ALA A 134 -6.88 -2.65 -4.07
CA ALA A 134 -5.81 -3.63 -3.99
C ALA A 134 -5.08 -3.76 -5.33
N ILE A 135 -3.81 -4.18 -5.27
CA ILE A 135 -3.00 -4.55 -6.44
C ILE A 135 -2.38 -5.91 -6.20
N ALA A 136 -2.58 -6.85 -7.12
CA ALA A 136 -1.84 -8.10 -7.16
C ALA A 136 -0.75 -8.01 -8.23
N ALA A 137 0.49 -8.14 -7.81
CA ALA A 137 1.65 -8.07 -8.70
C ALA A 137 2.85 -8.81 -8.11
N ARG A 138 3.78 -9.18 -8.97
CA ARG A 138 5.10 -9.62 -8.52
C ARG A 138 5.85 -8.43 -7.95
N SER A 139 6.51 -8.59 -6.81
CA SER A 139 7.30 -7.52 -6.20
C SER A 139 8.45 -7.05 -7.12
N SER A 140 8.98 -7.95 -7.96
CA SER A 140 9.99 -7.64 -8.97
C SER A 140 9.47 -6.81 -10.15
N ASN A 141 8.16 -6.71 -10.32
CA ASN A 141 7.50 -5.95 -11.39
C ASN A 141 7.13 -4.50 -10.99
N LEU A 142 7.23 -4.18 -9.70
CA LEU A 142 6.95 -2.87 -9.17
C LEU A 142 8.26 -2.15 -8.84
N PHE A 143 8.54 -1.07 -9.56
CA PHE A 143 9.78 -0.31 -9.41
C PHE A 143 9.52 1.00 -8.69
N PHE A 144 10.24 1.24 -7.61
CA PHE A 144 10.30 2.53 -6.95
C PHE A 144 11.69 3.11 -7.10
N GLY A 145 11.78 4.23 -7.81
CA GLY A 145 13.03 4.96 -8.04
C GLY A 145 13.11 6.21 -7.20
N THR A 146 14.30 6.51 -6.72
CA THR A 146 14.59 7.76 -6.04
C THR A 146 15.78 8.42 -6.72
N GLY A 147 15.83 9.75 -6.70
CA GLY A 147 16.95 10.51 -7.18
C GLY A 147 18.24 10.23 -6.41
N LEU A 148 19.25 11.08 -6.60
CA LEU A 148 20.53 10.94 -5.94
C LEU A 148 20.37 10.82 -4.42
N LEU A 149 21.11 9.91 -3.81
CA LEU A 149 21.08 9.68 -2.35
C LEU A 149 21.36 10.96 -1.53
N ASN A 150 22.09 11.92 -2.11
CA ASN A 150 22.36 13.22 -1.48
C ASN A 150 21.12 14.13 -1.41
N ASP A 151 20.14 14.00 -2.32
CA ASP A 151 18.94 14.84 -2.31
C ASP A 151 17.99 14.47 -1.17
N ARG A 152 18.09 13.24 -0.64
CA ARG A 152 17.29 12.77 0.50
C ARG A 152 17.64 13.43 1.83
N ASN A 153 18.83 14.02 1.93
CA ASN A 153 19.35 14.56 3.19
C ASN A 153 19.23 16.08 3.29
N GLU A 154 18.63 16.74 2.30
CA GLU A 154 18.44 18.18 2.38
C GLU A 154 17.21 18.52 3.25
N VAL A 155 17.42 18.51 4.56
CA VAL A 155 16.45 19.03 5.52
C VAL A 155 16.92 20.40 5.95
N LYS A 156 16.17 21.44 5.58
CA LYS A 156 16.42 22.83 6.02
C LYS A 156 15.41 23.20 7.08
N VAL A 157 15.91 23.64 8.21
CA VAL A 157 15.11 24.25 9.26
C VAL A 157 15.34 25.76 9.17
N ILE A 158 14.28 26.49 8.88
CA ILE A 158 14.32 27.94 8.67
C ILE A 158 13.54 28.59 9.81
N ASP A 159 14.22 29.44 10.58
CA ASP A 159 13.56 30.35 11.51
C ASP A 159 12.95 31.50 10.70
N MET A 160 11.64 31.69 10.84
CA MET A 160 10.93 32.73 10.12
C MET A 160 11.03 34.09 10.79
N SER A 161 11.57 34.15 12.01
CA SER A 161 11.74 35.43 12.75
C SER A 161 12.58 36.45 12.00
N ASP A 162 13.60 35.97 11.28
CA ASP A 162 14.50 36.84 10.49
C ASP A 162 13.91 37.24 9.12
N ILE A 163 12.81 36.56 8.68
CA ILE A 163 12.24 36.76 7.35
C ILE A 163 10.96 37.59 7.42
N ASP A 164 10.03 37.22 8.31
CA ASP A 164 8.71 37.85 8.43
C ASP A 164 8.36 38.34 9.86
N GLY A 165 9.30 38.19 10.79
CA GLY A 165 9.12 38.59 12.20
C GLY A 165 8.19 37.64 12.98
N SER A 166 7.77 36.51 12.40
CA SER A 166 6.95 35.51 13.09
C SER A 166 7.81 34.58 13.94
N GLN A 167 7.23 34.02 15.01
CA GLN A 167 7.89 32.99 15.84
C GLN A 167 7.68 31.57 15.27
N ASN A 168 7.53 31.45 13.94
CA ASN A 168 7.32 30.17 13.27
C ASN A 168 8.63 29.57 12.80
N VAL A 169 8.73 28.25 12.85
CA VAL A 169 9.84 27.49 12.27
C VAL A 169 9.31 26.70 11.08
N ARG A 170 9.92 26.88 9.91
CA ARG A 170 9.59 26.13 8.70
C ARG A 170 10.63 25.04 8.46
N VAL A 171 10.16 23.80 8.35
CA VAL A 171 10.99 22.68 7.92
C VAL A 171 10.72 22.41 6.44
N VAL A 172 11.76 22.43 5.63
CA VAL A 172 11.69 22.16 4.19
C VAL A 172 12.51 20.92 3.90
N MET A 173 11.88 19.93 3.26
CA MET A 173 12.49 18.72 2.79
C MET A 173 12.21 18.58 1.30
N ARG A 174 13.20 18.22 0.51
CA ARG A 174 13.05 17.99 -0.93
C ARG A 174 13.71 16.67 -1.28
N TYR A 175 13.01 15.88 -2.06
CA TYR A 175 13.53 14.65 -2.64
C TYR A 175 12.80 14.36 -3.96
N THR A 176 13.43 13.60 -4.82
CA THR A 176 12.84 13.12 -6.07
C THR A 176 12.53 11.63 -5.94
N ALA A 177 11.34 11.24 -6.31
CA ALA A 177 10.90 9.85 -6.31
C ALA A 177 9.95 9.60 -7.47
N GLY A 178 9.80 8.35 -7.87
CA GLY A 178 8.85 7.95 -8.90
C GLY A 178 8.58 6.46 -8.84
N CYS A 179 7.42 6.05 -9.32
CA CYS A 179 7.02 4.66 -9.46
C CYS A 179 6.94 4.28 -10.93
N GLN A 180 7.15 3.00 -11.23
CA GLN A 180 6.96 2.43 -12.56
C GLN A 180 6.53 0.97 -12.46
N ILE A 181 5.59 0.58 -13.32
CA ILE A 181 5.20 -0.82 -13.54
C ILE A 181 6.01 -1.33 -14.73
N GLY A 182 6.61 -2.51 -14.62
CA GLY A 182 7.42 -3.10 -15.69
C GLY A 182 6.54 -3.70 -16.78
N VAL A 183 5.68 -4.65 -16.43
CA VAL A 183 4.76 -5.35 -17.34
C VAL A 183 3.35 -5.23 -16.80
N GLY A 184 2.50 -4.42 -17.43
CA GLY A 184 1.12 -4.19 -16.99
C GLY A 184 0.26 -5.45 -17.06
N ALA A 185 0.45 -6.29 -18.09
CA ALA A 185 -0.32 -7.52 -18.29
C ALA A 185 -0.18 -8.54 -17.13
N ASP A 186 0.87 -8.43 -16.32
CA ASP A 186 1.14 -9.28 -15.15
C ASP A 186 0.59 -8.69 -13.84
N VAL A 187 -0.11 -7.57 -13.93
CA VAL A 187 -0.68 -6.84 -12.79
C VAL A 187 -2.20 -6.95 -12.80
N VAL A 188 -2.78 -7.11 -11.64
CA VAL A 188 -4.23 -7.03 -11.42
C VAL A 188 -4.50 -5.82 -10.54
N LEU A 189 -5.31 -4.91 -11.02
CA LEU A 189 -5.84 -3.78 -10.26
C LEU A 189 -7.25 -4.12 -9.79
N TYR A 190 -7.55 -3.84 -8.54
CA TYR A 190 -8.88 -3.90 -7.95
C TYR A 190 -9.22 -2.50 -7.43
N ASP A 191 -10.07 -1.78 -8.17
CA ASP A 191 -10.40 -0.37 -7.94
C ASP A 191 -11.87 -0.05 -8.26
#